data_3023692ee889bc703c8483eac9f0957e
#
_entry.id   3023692ee889bc703c8483eac9f0957e
#
_cell.length_a   1.000
_cell.length_b   1.000
_cell.length_c   1.000
_cell.angle_alpha   90.00
_cell.angle_beta   90.00
_cell.angle_gamma   90.00
#
_symmetry.space_group_name_H-M   'P 1'
#
loop_
_entity.id
_entity.type
_entity.pdbx_description
1 polymer ?
#
loop_
_entity_poly.entity_id
_entity_poly.type
_entity_poly.pdbx_seq_one_letter_code
_entity_poly.pdbx_strand_id
1 'polypeptide(L)'
;MLHVKLDTGFNIEIDFLLAPFGKRLLAWIIDVSIVVAYYLIGNLILGYNMLGIGWFSVLFSIPPLFYHLLCEIFLNGQSIGKKVLRIKVIAADGGQPTISQFLIRWLFRSIDLPAWIFVAIIFGAVQWWFAIFLFNGLASIIITPYSQRLGDLVAGTILIDTRNRTSWEDTVFTEVEEDYHPRYPKVMQLTDKDINTLKGIINTVSRNGDYDLSMRIADRIRTKLDIASDQDSLDFLRTLLKDYNYYSTR
;
A
#
# COMPACT_ATOMS: atom_id res chain seq x y z
N MET A 1 -9.12 -9.60 4.24
CA MET A 1 -8.04 -8.60 4.14
C MET A 1 -8.47 -7.41 4.98
N LEU A 2 -7.59 -6.85 5.79
CA LEU A 2 -7.93 -5.73 6.67
C LEU A 2 -7.89 -4.42 5.86
N HIS A 3 -9.01 -3.72 5.80
CA HIS A 3 -9.13 -2.39 5.24
C HIS A 3 -9.07 -1.35 6.35
N VAL A 4 -8.41 -0.25 6.09
CA VAL A 4 -8.33 0.89 7.00
C VAL A 4 -8.86 2.11 6.28
N LYS A 5 -9.87 2.74 6.89
CA LYS A 5 -10.35 4.05 6.47
C LYS A 5 -9.52 5.10 7.19
N LEU A 6 -8.85 5.94 6.43
CA LEU A 6 -8.10 7.07 6.95
C LEU A 6 -8.80 8.36 6.56
N ASP A 7 -9.06 9.19 7.56
CA ASP A 7 -9.54 10.56 7.33
C ASP A 7 -8.36 11.41 6.90
N THR A 8 -8.38 11.86 5.66
CA THR A 8 -7.42 12.86 5.20
C THR A 8 -7.80 14.23 5.75
N GLY A 9 -6.81 15.12 5.87
CA GLY A 9 -7.02 16.50 6.36
C GLY A 9 -8.06 17.31 5.55
N PHE A 10 -8.60 16.77 4.47
CA PHE A 10 -9.69 17.33 3.66
C PHE A 10 -11.05 16.66 3.91
N ASN A 11 -11.20 15.90 5.00
CA ASN A 11 -12.42 15.16 5.35
C ASN A 11 -12.87 14.13 4.30
N ILE A 12 -11.92 13.58 3.54
CA ILE A 12 -12.15 12.52 2.57
C ILE A 12 -11.68 11.21 3.18
N GLU A 13 -12.59 10.25 3.36
CA GLU A 13 -12.25 8.89 3.77
C GLU A 13 -11.63 8.14 2.60
N ILE A 14 -10.36 7.74 2.73
CA ILE A 14 -9.70 6.89 1.74
C ILE A 14 -9.51 5.49 2.34
N ASP A 15 -9.99 4.48 1.61
CA ASP A 15 -9.82 3.07 1.98
C ASP A 15 -8.45 2.55 1.51
N PHE A 16 -7.60 2.19 2.46
CA PHE A 16 -6.32 1.53 2.19
C PHE A 16 -6.36 0.06 2.59
N LEU A 17 -5.78 -0.78 1.75
CA LEU A 17 -5.56 -2.18 2.07
C LEU A 17 -4.25 -2.32 2.87
N LEU A 18 -4.35 -2.85 4.10
CA LEU A 18 -3.16 -3.12 4.91
C LEU A 18 -2.30 -4.23 4.28
N ALA A 19 -0.99 -4.02 4.30
CA ALA A 19 -0.05 -5.04 3.86
C ALA A 19 -0.11 -6.26 4.79
N PRO A 20 -0.43 -7.48 4.29
CA PRO A 20 -0.49 -8.68 5.11
C PRO A 20 0.90 -9.05 5.63
N PHE A 21 0.93 -9.70 6.81
CA PHE A 21 2.18 -10.10 7.47
C PHE A 21 3.13 -10.89 6.55
N GLY A 22 2.59 -11.84 5.76
CA GLY A 22 3.39 -12.65 4.85
C GLY A 22 4.17 -11.83 3.82
N LYS A 23 3.57 -10.76 3.25
CA LYS A 23 4.28 -9.87 2.33
C LYS A 23 5.38 -9.06 3.04
N ARG A 24 5.13 -8.62 4.27
CA ARG A 24 6.14 -7.89 5.05
C ARG A 24 7.34 -8.78 5.37
N LEU A 25 7.09 -10.06 5.70
CA LEU A 25 8.12 -11.05 5.94
C LEU A 25 8.94 -11.33 4.67
N LEU A 26 8.27 -11.56 3.54
CA LEU A 26 8.95 -11.77 2.24
C LEU A 26 9.78 -10.54 1.82
N ALA A 27 9.26 -9.32 2.01
CA ALA A 27 10.01 -8.09 1.73
C ALA A 27 11.27 -8.02 2.59
N TRP A 28 11.15 -8.37 3.86
CA TRP A 28 12.30 -8.40 4.77
C TRP A 28 13.33 -9.45 4.35
N ILE A 29 12.91 -10.65 3.95
CA ILE A 29 13.82 -11.71 3.45
C ILE A 29 14.60 -11.21 2.22
N ILE A 30 13.93 -10.55 1.27
CA ILE A 30 14.59 -9.98 0.09
C ILE A 30 15.63 -8.92 0.51
N ASP A 31 15.26 -8.01 1.39
CA ASP A 31 16.17 -6.97 1.88
C ASP A 31 17.39 -7.56 2.61
N VAL A 32 17.17 -8.57 3.46
CA VAL A 32 18.26 -9.29 4.14
C VAL A 32 19.16 -10.01 3.14
N SER A 33 18.59 -10.64 2.11
CA SER A 33 19.38 -11.31 1.06
C SER A 33 20.30 -10.33 0.33
N ILE A 34 19.87 -9.10 0.09
CA ILE A 34 20.69 -8.04 -0.51
C ILE A 34 21.86 -7.68 0.42
N VAL A 35 21.58 -7.51 1.71
CA VAL A 35 22.63 -7.20 2.71
C VAL A 35 23.63 -8.33 2.83
N VAL A 36 23.16 -9.58 2.87
CA VAL A 36 24.03 -10.77 2.91
C VAL A 36 24.89 -10.85 1.65
N ALA A 37 24.31 -10.64 0.47
CA ALA A 37 25.04 -10.61 -0.79
C ALA A 37 26.13 -9.53 -0.80
N TYR A 38 25.85 -8.34 -0.24
CA TYR A 38 26.82 -7.27 -0.08
C TYR A 38 28.05 -7.74 0.72
N TYR A 39 27.86 -8.40 1.87
CA TYR A 39 28.95 -8.91 2.68
C TYR A 39 29.72 -10.05 1.99
N LEU A 40 29.02 -10.98 1.31
CA LEU A 40 29.65 -12.07 0.59
C LEU A 40 30.52 -11.56 -0.57
N ILE A 41 30.00 -10.64 -1.36
CA ILE A 41 30.72 -10.02 -2.48
C ILE A 41 31.91 -9.23 -1.95
N GLY A 42 31.73 -8.45 -0.88
CA GLY A 42 32.81 -7.70 -0.25
C GLY A 42 33.94 -8.60 0.24
N ASN A 43 33.63 -9.71 0.91
CA ASN A 43 34.62 -10.70 1.31
C ASN A 43 35.37 -11.33 0.11
N LEU A 44 34.61 -11.65 -0.97
CA LEU A 44 35.19 -12.26 -2.16
C LEU A 44 36.14 -11.32 -2.91
N ILE A 45 35.77 -10.05 -3.07
CA ILE A 45 36.55 -9.08 -3.87
C ILE A 45 37.76 -8.56 -3.08
N LEU A 46 37.57 -8.25 -1.81
CA LEU A 46 38.59 -7.60 -1.00
C LEU A 46 39.52 -8.60 -0.30
N GLY A 47 39.19 -9.90 -0.34
CA GLY A 47 39.99 -10.94 0.32
C GLY A 47 40.16 -10.75 1.83
N TYR A 48 39.34 -9.87 2.43
CA TYR A 48 39.39 -9.50 3.83
C TYR A 48 38.14 -10.02 4.56
N ASN A 49 38.36 -10.59 5.76
CA ASN A 49 37.22 -11.03 6.55
C ASN A 49 36.42 -9.81 7.08
N MET A 50 35.43 -9.37 6.30
CA MET A 50 34.58 -8.22 6.64
C MET A 50 33.72 -8.42 7.89
N LEU A 51 33.61 -9.66 8.37
CA LEU A 51 32.94 -10.00 9.62
C LEU A 51 33.93 -10.02 10.81
N GLY A 52 35.23 -9.79 10.56
CA GLY A 52 36.23 -9.66 11.60
C GLY A 52 36.14 -8.35 12.37
N ILE A 53 36.69 -8.29 13.58
CA ILE A 53 36.74 -7.09 14.40
C ILE A 53 37.89 -6.21 13.92
N GLY A 54 37.53 -5.09 13.26
CA GLY A 54 38.52 -4.10 12.81
C GLY A 54 37.83 -2.82 12.36
N TRP A 55 38.53 -1.71 12.40
CA TRP A 55 37.99 -0.42 11.99
C TRP A 55 37.48 -0.42 10.53
N PHE A 56 38.13 -1.20 9.66
CA PHE A 56 37.74 -1.36 8.26
C PHE A 56 36.39 -2.09 8.12
N SER A 57 36.15 -3.10 8.96
CA SER A 57 34.86 -3.82 9.01
C SER A 57 33.73 -2.88 9.48
N VAL A 58 34.01 -1.97 10.43
CA VAL A 58 33.05 -0.96 10.88
C VAL A 58 32.69 -0.02 9.73
N LEU A 59 33.69 0.49 9.00
CA LEU A 59 33.48 1.38 7.85
C LEU A 59 32.66 0.68 6.74
N PHE A 60 32.98 -0.59 6.47
CA PHE A 60 32.27 -1.40 5.49
C PHE A 60 30.82 -1.71 5.87
N SER A 61 30.50 -1.68 7.16
CA SER A 61 29.14 -1.92 7.66
C SER A 61 28.24 -0.68 7.64
N ILE A 62 28.77 0.50 7.36
CA ILE A 62 28.00 1.74 7.29
C ILE A 62 26.91 1.69 6.19
N PRO A 63 27.18 1.32 4.93
CA PRO A 63 26.16 1.27 3.89
C PRO A 63 24.99 0.34 4.22
N PRO A 64 25.19 -0.92 4.67
CA PRO A 64 24.08 -1.78 5.08
C PRO A 64 23.29 -1.24 6.27
N LEU A 65 23.92 -0.55 7.21
CA LEU A 65 23.25 0.05 8.36
C LEU A 65 22.22 1.10 7.92
N PHE A 66 22.60 1.95 6.98
CA PHE A 66 21.73 3.01 6.46
C PHE A 66 20.87 2.58 5.27
N TYR A 67 21.02 1.34 4.76
CA TYR A 67 20.33 0.84 3.59
C TYR A 67 18.81 1.10 3.63
N HIS A 68 18.15 0.71 4.72
CA HIS A 68 16.72 0.87 4.84
C HIS A 68 16.28 2.33 4.93
N LEU A 69 17.02 3.18 5.65
CA LEU A 69 16.75 4.60 5.78
C LEU A 69 16.85 5.28 4.42
N LEU A 70 17.97 5.06 3.73
CA LEU A 70 18.22 5.65 2.42
C LEU A 70 17.17 5.18 1.39
N CYS A 71 16.87 3.88 1.36
CA CYS A 71 15.84 3.36 0.48
C CYS A 71 14.46 3.97 0.80
N GLU A 72 14.05 4.07 2.05
CA GLU A 72 12.74 4.65 2.41
C GLU A 72 12.65 6.14 2.04
N ILE A 73 13.75 6.90 2.14
CA ILE A 73 13.80 8.31 1.74
C ILE A 73 13.76 8.43 0.20
N PHE A 74 14.67 7.75 -0.52
CA PHE A 74 14.80 7.93 -1.97
C PHE A 74 13.71 7.21 -2.78
N LEU A 75 13.13 6.12 -2.25
CA LEU A 75 12.06 5.36 -2.90
C LEU A 75 10.67 5.66 -2.29
N ASN A 76 10.49 6.85 -1.69
CA ASN A 76 9.20 7.32 -1.18
C ASN A 76 8.49 6.31 -0.26
N GLY A 77 9.20 5.81 0.77
CA GLY A 77 8.66 4.90 1.77
C GLY A 77 8.75 3.42 1.41
N GLN A 78 9.59 3.06 0.45
CA GLN A 78 9.79 1.68 0.04
C GLN A 78 11.26 1.28 0.17
N SER A 79 11.55 0.03 0.61
CA SER A 79 12.82 -0.64 0.36
C SER A 79 12.74 -1.42 -0.95
N ILE A 80 13.86 -1.99 -1.42
CA ILE A 80 13.85 -2.80 -2.65
C ILE A 80 12.90 -3.99 -2.49
N GLY A 81 12.96 -4.72 -1.36
CA GLY A 81 12.05 -5.83 -1.08
C GLY A 81 10.59 -5.39 -1.00
N LYS A 82 10.29 -4.22 -0.39
CA LYS A 82 8.95 -3.66 -0.34
C LYS A 82 8.44 -3.27 -1.73
N LYS A 83 9.30 -2.73 -2.59
CA LYS A 83 8.95 -2.35 -3.96
C LYS A 83 8.59 -3.56 -4.81
N VAL A 84 9.35 -4.66 -4.70
CA VAL A 84 9.07 -5.94 -5.39
C VAL A 84 7.70 -6.50 -4.99
N LEU A 85 7.35 -6.42 -3.70
CA LEU A 85 6.08 -6.95 -3.19
C LEU A 85 4.92 -5.94 -3.21
N ARG A 86 5.15 -4.76 -3.79
CA ARG A 86 4.15 -3.69 -3.93
C ARG A 86 3.55 -3.27 -2.60
N ILE A 87 4.39 -3.12 -1.58
CA ILE A 87 4.00 -2.55 -0.29
C ILE A 87 4.71 -1.22 -0.07
N LYS A 88 4.03 -0.28 0.56
CA LYS A 88 4.50 1.09 0.78
C LYS A 88 4.19 1.55 2.19
N VAL A 89 5.08 2.36 2.76
CA VAL A 89 4.84 3.10 4.00
C VAL A 89 4.15 4.40 3.66
N ILE A 90 3.08 4.70 4.39
CA ILE A 90 2.38 5.99 4.37
C ILE A 90 2.27 6.54 5.78
N ALA A 91 2.05 7.83 5.93
CA ALA A 91 1.71 8.44 7.21
C ALA A 91 0.28 8.07 7.63
N ALA A 92 -0.03 8.12 8.91
CA ALA A 92 -1.34 7.76 9.44
C ALA A 92 -2.47 8.68 8.96
N ASP A 93 -2.15 9.85 8.46
CA ASP A 93 -3.05 10.81 7.82
C ASP A 93 -3.28 10.54 6.31
N GLY A 94 -2.73 9.43 5.79
CA GLY A 94 -2.80 9.06 4.37
C GLY A 94 -1.77 9.73 3.47
N GLY A 95 -0.97 10.68 4.00
CA GLY A 95 0.06 11.42 3.27
C GLY A 95 1.37 10.66 3.09
N GLN A 96 2.35 11.35 2.50
CA GLN A 96 3.72 10.82 2.41
C GLN A 96 4.42 11.03 3.76
N PRO A 97 5.15 10.01 4.28
CA PRO A 97 5.90 10.16 5.52
C PRO A 97 7.01 11.19 5.39
N THR A 98 7.23 11.93 6.45
CA THR A 98 8.33 12.89 6.58
C THR A 98 9.66 12.19 6.85
N ILE A 99 10.78 12.88 6.62
CA ILE A 99 12.12 12.36 6.91
C ILE A 99 12.27 11.99 8.39
N SER A 100 11.68 12.79 9.30
CA SER A 100 11.67 12.51 10.74
C SER A 100 10.96 11.21 11.07
N GLN A 101 9.83 10.90 10.41
CA GLN A 101 9.13 9.64 10.58
C GLN A 101 9.98 8.45 10.08
N PHE A 102 10.69 8.59 8.97
CA PHE A 102 11.62 7.56 8.49
C PHE A 102 12.79 7.34 9.46
N LEU A 103 13.34 8.42 10.05
CA LEU A 103 14.39 8.33 11.06
C LEU A 103 13.92 7.60 12.32
N ILE A 104 12.75 7.95 12.86
CA ILE A 104 12.16 7.26 14.02
C ILE A 104 12.00 5.78 13.73
N ARG A 105 11.44 5.41 12.58
CA ARG A 105 11.27 4.01 12.15
C ARG A 105 12.60 3.27 12.07
N TRP A 106 13.63 3.93 11.53
CA TRP A 106 14.97 3.36 11.41
C TRP A 106 15.61 3.12 12.78
N LEU A 107 15.51 4.05 13.71
CA LEU A 107 16.00 3.91 15.07
C LEU A 107 15.31 2.75 15.80
N PHE A 108 13.98 2.70 15.75
CA PHE A 108 13.20 1.62 16.39
C PHE A 108 13.38 0.26 15.71
N ARG A 109 13.83 0.21 14.47
CA ARG A 109 14.14 -1.04 13.77
C ARG A 109 15.21 -1.85 14.50
N SER A 110 16.14 -1.19 15.18
CA SER A 110 17.15 -1.84 16.01
C SER A 110 16.54 -2.55 17.22
N ILE A 111 15.34 -2.16 17.63
CA ILE A 111 14.59 -2.77 18.75
C ILE A 111 13.67 -3.88 18.25
N ASP A 112 12.95 -3.63 17.13
CA ASP A 112 11.92 -4.55 16.61
C ASP A 112 12.49 -5.83 15.98
N LEU A 113 13.59 -5.70 15.26
CA LEU A 113 14.33 -6.79 14.62
C LEU A 113 15.81 -6.40 14.64
N PRO A 114 16.46 -6.64 15.75
CA PRO A 114 17.82 -6.17 15.90
C PRO A 114 18.72 -6.83 14.88
N ALA A 115 19.16 -6.08 13.87
CA ALA A 115 20.16 -6.52 12.91
C ALA A 115 21.46 -6.97 13.62
N TRP A 116 21.70 -6.45 14.83
CA TRP A 116 22.82 -6.85 15.69
C TRP A 116 22.68 -8.27 16.24
N ILE A 117 21.50 -8.92 16.24
CA ILE A 117 21.38 -10.36 16.58
C ILE A 117 22.18 -11.19 15.58
N PHE A 118 22.14 -10.85 14.28
CA PHE A 118 22.96 -11.57 13.30
C PHE A 118 24.45 -11.41 13.60
N VAL A 119 24.85 -10.21 14.01
CA VAL A 119 26.21 -9.95 14.45
C VAL A 119 26.53 -10.78 15.71
N ALA A 120 25.63 -10.83 16.68
CA ALA A 120 25.79 -11.63 17.89
C ALA A 120 25.86 -13.14 17.61
N ILE A 121 25.07 -13.65 16.65
CA ILE A 121 25.12 -15.05 16.19
C ILE A 121 26.49 -15.36 15.61
N ILE A 122 27.02 -14.50 14.74
CA ILE A 122 28.32 -14.68 14.08
C ILE A 122 29.46 -14.72 15.12
N PHE A 123 29.36 -13.90 16.17
CA PHE A 123 30.37 -13.87 17.24
C PHE A 123 30.13 -14.90 18.36
N GLY A 124 29.11 -15.76 18.22
CA GLY A 124 28.78 -16.77 19.25
C GLY A 124 28.29 -16.15 20.58
N ALA A 125 27.90 -14.88 20.57
CA ALA A 125 27.49 -14.14 21.76
C ALA A 125 25.96 -14.17 21.99
N VAL A 126 25.23 -15.10 21.35
CA VAL A 126 23.76 -15.19 21.48
C VAL A 126 23.41 -15.82 22.82
N GLN A 127 22.73 -15.05 23.65
CA GLN A 127 22.18 -15.52 24.90
C GLN A 127 20.64 -15.65 24.77
N TRP A 128 20.03 -16.54 25.54
CA TRP A 128 18.59 -16.85 25.48
C TRP A 128 17.68 -15.61 25.65
N TRP A 129 18.09 -14.59 26.38
CA TRP A 129 17.32 -13.37 26.57
C TRP A 129 17.21 -12.49 25.31
N PHE A 130 18.04 -12.71 24.27
CA PHE A 130 17.85 -12.07 22.95
C PHE A 130 16.53 -12.48 22.29
N ALA A 131 15.98 -13.66 22.64
CA ALA A 131 14.68 -14.09 22.15
C ALA A 131 13.55 -13.10 22.51
N ILE A 132 13.66 -12.40 23.64
CA ILE A 132 12.68 -11.39 24.07
C ILE A 132 12.53 -10.28 23.04
N PHE A 133 13.62 -9.83 22.43
CA PHE A 133 13.58 -8.78 21.40
C PHE A 133 12.96 -9.27 20.08
N LEU A 134 13.16 -10.56 19.72
CA LEU A 134 12.53 -11.16 18.56
C LEU A 134 11.00 -11.25 18.73
N PHE A 135 10.54 -11.60 19.91
CA PHE A 135 9.12 -11.70 20.22
C PHE A 135 8.44 -10.33 20.28
N ASN A 136 9.14 -9.29 20.69
CA ASN A 136 8.57 -7.94 20.83
C ASN A 136 8.08 -7.38 19.49
N GLY A 137 8.85 -7.51 18.42
CA GLY A 137 8.47 -7.08 17.08
C GLY A 137 7.27 -7.86 16.52
N LEU A 138 7.20 -9.18 16.79
CA LEU A 138 6.06 -10.02 16.38
C LEU A 138 4.81 -9.70 17.21
N ALA A 139 4.96 -9.56 18.52
CA ALA A 139 3.85 -9.26 19.42
C ALA A 139 3.19 -7.92 19.07
N SER A 140 3.97 -6.88 18.76
CA SER A 140 3.44 -5.58 18.40
C SER A 140 2.57 -5.62 17.13
N ILE A 141 2.95 -6.44 16.12
CA ILE A 141 2.18 -6.62 14.88
C ILE A 141 0.84 -7.33 15.13
N ILE A 142 0.81 -8.26 16.10
CA ILE A 142 -0.40 -9.03 16.41
C ILE A 142 -1.37 -8.20 17.27
N ILE A 143 -0.83 -7.44 18.22
CA ILE A 143 -1.63 -6.68 19.20
C ILE A 143 -2.22 -5.41 18.57
N THR A 144 -1.53 -4.78 17.63
CA THR A 144 -1.99 -3.50 17.06
C THR A 144 -3.07 -3.71 15.99
N PRO A 145 -4.17 -2.90 16.00
CA PRO A 145 -5.28 -3.04 15.06
C PRO A 145 -4.85 -2.83 13.60
N TYR A 146 -3.80 -2.06 13.36
CA TYR A 146 -3.25 -1.79 12.03
C TYR A 146 -2.01 -2.64 11.70
N SER A 147 -1.77 -3.69 12.51
CA SER A 147 -0.60 -4.57 12.37
C SER A 147 0.71 -3.77 12.27
N GLN A 148 0.87 -2.77 13.12
CA GLN A 148 2.04 -1.88 13.16
C GLN A 148 3.13 -2.47 14.07
N ARG A 149 4.40 -2.29 13.69
CA ARG A 149 5.54 -2.49 14.57
C ARG A 149 5.67 -1.30 15.53
N LEU A 150 6.43 -1.44 16.61
CA LEU A 150 6.67 -0.33 17.54
C LEU A 150 7.19 0.91 16.83
N GLY A 151 8.14 0.76 15.91
CA GLY A 151 8.65 1.86 15.11
C GLY A 151 7.59 2.51 14.21
N ASP A 152 6.65 1.71 13.65
CA ASP A 152 5.55 2.24 12.85
C ASP A 152 4.57 3.05 13.71
N LEU A 153 4.28 2.52 14.92
CA LEU A 153 3.37 3.16 15.86
C LEU A 153 3.89 4.51 16.36
N VAL A 154 5.15 4.55 16.81
CA VAL A 154 5.79 5.79 17.33
C VAL A 154 5.98 6.81 16.22
N ALA A 155 6.27 6.39 15.00
CA ALA A 155 6.40 7.27 13.84
C ALA A 155 5.05 7.71 13.25
N GLY A 156 3.91 7.16 13.70
CA GLY A 156 2.61 7.45 13.12
C GLY A 156 2.52 7.04 11.64
N THR A 157 2.99 5.84 11.29
CA THR A 157 3.01 5.34 9.91
C THR A 157 2.35 3.99 9.78
N ILE A 158 1.84 3.67 8.60
CA ILE A 158 1.13 2.42 8.28
C ILE A 158 1.74 1.81 7.01
N LEU A 159 1.78 0.47 6.94
CA LEU A 159 2.17 -0.24 5.73
C LEU A 159 0.94 -0.68 4.94
N ILE A 160 0.84 -0.18 3.71
CA ILE A 160 -0.25 -0.48 2.78
C ILE A 160 0.21 -1.38 1.63
N ASP A 161 -0.74 -2.14 1.08
CA ASP A 161 -0.57 -2.89 -0.16
C ASP A 161 -0.98 -2.00 -1.33
N THR A 162 -0.05 -1.73 -2.26
CA THR A 162 -0.31 -0.86 -3.41
C THR A 162 -0.98 -1.59 -4.57
N ARG A 163 -1.25 -2.90 -4.48
CA ARG A 163 -1.92 -3.67 -5.54
C ARG A 163 -3.38 -3.31 -5.72
N ASN A 164 -4.05 -2.91 -4.63
CA ASN A 164 -5.41 -2.42 -4.65
C ASN A 164 -5.46 -0.88 -4.55
N ARG A 165 -4.56 -0.19 -5.19
CA ARG A 165 -4.96 1.12 -5.66
C ARG A 165 -6.16 0.84 -6.54
N THR A 166 -7.36 1.17 -6.05
CA THR A 166 -8.44 1.59 -6.92
C THR A 166 -7.73 2.52 -7.89
N SER A 167 -7.59 2.08 -9.11
CA SER A 167 -6.78 2.80 -10.08
C SER A 167 -7.33 4.21 -10.05
N TRP A 168 -6.47 5.22 -9.88
CA TRP A 168 -6.88 6.59 -10.15
C TRP A 168 -7.39 6.68 -11.59
N GLU A 169 -7.06 5.69 -12.43
CA GLU A 169 -7.63 5.43 -13.74
C GLU A 169 -9.12 5.03 -13.67
N ASP A 170 -9.62 4.43 -12.56
CA ASP A 170 -11.07 4.21 -12.34
C ASP A 170 -11.78 5.52 -11.93
N THR A 171 -11.03 6.55 -11.51
CA THR A 171 -11.51 7.91 -11.27
C THR A 171 -11.20 8.85 -12.44
N VAL A 172 -10.45 8.40 -13.43
CA VAL A 172 -10.27 9.16 -14.64
C VAL A 172 -11.65 9.29 -15.28
N PHE A 173 -12.15 10.50 -15.28
CA PHE A 173 -13.17 10.94 -16.20
C PHE A 173 -12.86 10.28 -17.53
N THR A 174 -13.68 9.33 -17.96
CA THR A 174 -13.62 8.84 -19.33
C THR A 174 -13.74 10.12 -20.15
N GLU A 175 -12.65 10.52 -20.84
CA GLU A 175 -12.69 11.66 -21.73
C GLU A 175 -13.91 11.43 -22.61
N VAL A 176 -14.91 12.26 -22.41
CA VAL A 176 -16.13 12.20 -23.20
C VAL A 176 -15.71 12.82 -24.53
N GLU A 177 -15.79 12.04 -25.60
CA GLU A 177 -15.51 12.50 -26.95
C GLU A 177 -16.22 13.85 -27.16
N GLU A 178 -15.53 14.82 -27.79
CA GLU A 178 -16.05 16.19 -27.98
C GLU A 178 -17.45 16.22 -28.65
N ASP A 179 -17.81 15.16 -29.39
CA ASP A 179 -19.09 14.98 -30.09
C ASP A 179 -20.12 14.14 -29.31
N TYR A 180 -19.90 13.91 -28.00
CA TYR A 180 -20.85 13.11 -27.22
C TYR A 180 -22.14 13.86 -26.93
N HIS A 181 -23.28 13.27 -27.34
CA HIS A 181 -24.62 13.76 -27.02
C HIS A 181 -25.23 13.00 -25.87
N PRO A 182 -25.40 13.64 -24.67
CA PRO A 182 -25.98 12.97 -23.50
C PRO A 182 -27.44 12.60 -23.75
N ARG A 183 -27.83 11.37 -23.30
CA ARG A 183 -29.18 10.84 -23.51
C ARG A 183 -30.09 11.05 -22.31
N TYR A 184 -29.54 11.05 -21.09
CA TYR A 184 -30.31 11.02 -19.85
C TYR A 184 -29.95 12.20 -18.92
N PRO A 185 -30.47 13.41 -19.15
CA PRO A 185 -30.17 14.59 -18.32
C PRO A 185 -30.56 14.39 -16.83
N LYS A 186 -31.55 13.53 -16.57
CA LYS A 186 -32.00 13.22 -15.21
C LYS A 186 -30.92 12.56 -14.34
N VAL A 187 -29.80 12.14 -14.93
CA VAL A 187 -28.66 11.52 -14.19
C VAL A 187 -28.12 12.46 -13.11
N MET A 188 -28.23 13.76 -13.26
CA MET A 188 -27.81 14.76 -12.27
C MET A 188 -28.62 14.72 -10.95
N GLN A 189 -29.71 13.95 -10.89
CA GLN A 189 -30.45 13.69 -9.66
C GLN A 189 -29.78 12.59 -8.80
N LEU A 190 -28.81 11.88 -9.34
CA LEU A 190 -28.02 10.91 -8.60
C LEU A 190 -26.93 11.63 -7.78
N THR A 191 -26.70 11.14 -6.57
CA THR A 191 -25.61 11.64 -5.74
C THR A 191 -24.28 11.08 -6.18
N ASP A 192 -23.16 11.73 -5.82
CA ASP A 192 -21.80 11.21 -6.07
C ASP A 192 -21.61 9.80 -5.48
N LYS A 193 -22.27 9.52 -4.37
CA LYS A 193 -22.28 8.19 -3.75
C LYS A 193 -22.98 7.15 -4.65
N ASP A 194 -24.10 7.52 -5.26
CA ASP A 194 -24.84 6.64 -6.21
C ASP A 194 -23.95 6.35 -7.43
N ILE A 195 -23.26 7.36 -7.95
CA ILE A 195 -22.35 7.24 -9.11
C ILE A 195 -21.13 6.36 -8.80
N ASN A 196 -20.50 6.54 -7.64
CA ASN A 196 -19.39 5.68 -7.23
C ASN A 196 -19.82 4.22 -7.04
N THR A 197 -21.03 4.00 -6.50
CA THR A 197 -21.61 2.66 -6.38
C THR A 197 -21.87 2.06 -7.77
N LEU A 198 -22.37 2.84 -8.71
CA LEU A 198 -22.65 2.45 -10.09
C LEU A 198 -21.35 2.04 -10.81
N LYS A 199 -20.27 2.82 -10.67
CA LYS A 199 -18.92 2.46 -11.19
C LYS A 199 -18.46 1.12 -10.63
N GLY A 200 -18.55 0.92 -9.32
CA GLY A 200 -18.18 -0.34 -8.67
C GLY A 200 -18.95 -1.54 -9.21
N ILE A 201 -20.24 -1.38 -9.46
CA ILE A 201 -21.12 -2.44 -10.02
C ILE A 201 -20.74 -2.76 -11.45
N ILE A 202 -20.55 -1.75 -12.31
CA ILE A 202 -20.14 -1.95 -13.72
C ILE A 202 -18.82 -2.74 -13.77
N ASN A 203 -17.83 -2.38 -12.94
CA ASN A 203 -16.56 -3.08 -12.87
C ASN A 203 -16.70 -4.52 -12.38
N THR A 204 -17.55 -4.76 -11.37
CA THR A 204 -17.81 -6.10 -10.84
C THR A 204 -18.51 -6.99 -11.87
N VAL A 205 -19.52 -6.48 -12.56
CA VAL A 205 -20.25 -7.20 -13.60
C VAL A 205 -19.33 -7.49 -14.80
N SER A 206 -18.54 -6.52 -15.24
CA SER A 206 -17.58 -6.71 -16.34
C SER A 206 -16.50 -7.75 -16.01
N ARG A 207 -16.15 -7.92 -14.74
CA ARG A 207 -15.11 -8.85 -14.29
C ARG A 207 -15.64 -10.26 -14.01
N ASN A 208 -16.83 -10.35 -13.42
CA ASN A 208 -17.40 -11.62 -12.91
C ASN A 208 -18.49 -12.19 -13.83
N GLY A 209 -18.99 -11.42 -14.81
CA GLY A 209 -20.09 -11.85 -15.70
C GLY A 209 -21.45 -11.93 -15.01
N ASP A 210 -21.66 -11.25 -13.88
CA ASP A 210 -22.92 -11.27 -13.12
C ASP A 210 -23.94 -10.29 -13.71
N TYR A 211 -24.55 -10.70 -14.84
CA TYR A 211 -25.55 -9.89 -15.54
C TYR A 211 -26.85 -9.70 -14.75
N ASP A 212 -27.18 -10.61 -13.83
CA ASP A 212 -28.37 -10.51 -12.99
C ASP A 212 -28.30 -9.30 -12.05
N LEU A 213 -27.11 -9.02 -11.51
CA LEU A 213 -26.85 -7.84 -10.72
C LEU A 213 -27.05 -6.55 -11.53
N SER A 214 -26.54 -6.51 -12.77
CA SER A 214 -26.70 -5.34 -13.64
C SER A 214 -28.17 -5.05 -13.97
N MET A 215 -28.96 -6.09 -14.22
CA MET A 215 -30.39 -5.97 -14.50
C MET A 215 -31.15 -5.37 -13.31
N ARG A 216 -30.98 -5.91 -12.11
CA ARG A 216 -31.65 -5.40 -10.89
C ARG A 216 -31.32 -3.94 -10.61
N ILE A 217 -30.05 -3.54 -10.79
CA ILE A 217 -29.63 -2.17 -10.55
C ILE A 217 -30.14 -1.22 -11.64
N ALA A 218 -30.09 -1.65 -12.91
CA ALA A 218 -30.63 -0.86 -14.02
C ALA A 218 -32.13 -0.57 -13.81
N ASP A 219 -32.91 -1.59 -13.44
CA ASP A 219 -34.34 -1.44 -13.22
C ASP A 219 -34.65 -0.51 -12.04
N ARG A 220 -33.84 -0.60 -10.96
CA ARG A 220 -33.99 0.28 -9.82
C ARG A 220 -33.69 1.74 -10.17
N ILE A 221 -32.67 1.98 -11.01
CA ILE A 221 -32.31 3.34 -11.44
C ILE A 221 -33.35 3.85 -12.47
N ARG A 222 -33.82 3.02 -13.41
CA ARG A 222 -34.91 3.39 -14.33
C ARG A 222 -36.14 3.86 -13.57
N THR A 223 -36.53 3.12 -12.53
CA THR A 223 -37.69 3.49 -11.66
C THR A 223 -37.40 4.76 -10.87
N LYS A 224 -36.23 4.93 -10.29
CA LYS A 224 -35.86 6.09 -9.46
C LYS A 224 -35.80 7.38 -10.29
N LEU A 225 -35.31 7.32 -11.52
CA LEU A 225 -35.14 8.47 -12.40
C LEU A 225 -36.34 8.66 -13.36
N ASP A 226 -37.31 7.74 -13.34
CA ASP A 226 -38.43 7.72 -14.29
C ASP A 226 -37.93 7.82 -15.73
N ILE A 227 -37.08 6.87 -16.13
CA ILE A 227 -36.46 6.77 -17.46
C ILE A 227 -36.92 5.48 -18.13
N ALA A 228 -37.58 5.61 -19.28
CA ALA A 228 -37.82 4.50 -20.19
C ALA A 228 -36.60 4.31 -21.11
N SER A 229 -35.97 3.14 -21.07
CA SER A 229 -34.80 2.83 -21.93
C SER A 229 -34.91 1.40 -22.44
N ASP A 230 -34.74 1.24 -23.76
CA ASP A 230 -34.70 -0.07 -24.44
C ASP A 230 -33.26 -0.65 -24.51
N GLN A 231 -32.28 0.04 -23.92
CA GLN A 231 -30.90 -0.42 -23.87
C GLN A 231 -30.73 -1.65 -22.97
N ASP A 232 -29.76 -2.49 -23.30
CA ASP A 232 -29.30 -3.54 -22.39
C ASP A 232 -28.90 -2.95 -21.05
N SER A 233 -29.09 -3.72 -19.97
CA SER A 233 -28.90 -3.23 -18.61
C SER A 233 -27.49 -2.69 -18.37
N LEU A 234 -26.46 -3.37 -18.85
CA LEU A 234 -25.08 -2.94 -18.67
C LEU A 234 -24.76 -1.70 -19.51
N ASP A 235 -25.24 -1.65 -20.75
CA ASP A 235 -25.02 -0.49 -21.64
C ASP A 235 -25.79 0.74 -21.14
N PHE A 236 -26.98 0.58 -20.58
CA PHE A 236 -27.73 1.64 -19.92
C PHE A 236 -26.92 2.24 -18.74
N LEU A 237 -26.36 1.39 -17.87
CA LEU A 237 -25.54 1.85 -16.74
C LEU A 237 -24.28 2.58 -17.19
N ARG A 238 -23.62 2.09 -18.26
CA ARG A 238 -22.46 2.76 -18.86
C ARG A 238 -22.82 4.13 -19.47
N THR A 239 -23.96 4.20 -20.16
CA THR A 239 -24.46 5.47 -20.73
C THR A 239 -24.74 6.49 -19.65
N LEU A 240 -25.41 6.09 -18.55
CA LEU A 240 -25.64 6.98 -17.41
C LEU A 240 -24.35 7.54 -16.83
N LEU A 241 -23.30 6.69 -16.72
CA LEU A 241 -22.03 7.14 -16.21
C LEU A 241 -21.34 8.16 -17.16
N LYS A 242 -21.44 7.94 -18.48
CA LYS A 242 -20.94 8.89 -19.48
C LYS A 242 -21.70 10.22 -19.43
N ASP A 243 -23.03 10.17 -19.32
CA ASP A 243 -23.88 11.34 -19.20
C ASP A 243 -23.58 12.15 -17.95
N TYR A 244 -23.37 11.48 -16.79
CA TYR A 244 -22.97 12.16 -15.57
C TYR A 244 -21.63 12.88 -15.73
N ASN A 245 -20.63 12.22 -16.31
CA ASN A 245 -19.32 12.81 -16.56
C ASN A 245 -19.44 14.03 -17.48
N TYR A 246 -20.25 13.94 -18.53
CA TYR A 246 -20.49 15.06 -19.45
C TYR A 246 -21.07 16.30 -18.75
N TYR A 247 -22.08 16.10 -17.89
CA TYR A 247 -22.72 17.22 -17.18
C TYR A 247 -21.90 17.73 -15.99
N SER A 248 -21.06 16.90 -15.37
CA SER A 248 -20.23 17.31 -14.23
C SER A 248 -18.97 18.06 -14.64
N THR A 249 -18.55 17.96 -15.92
CA THR A 249 -17.33 18.60 -16.43
C THR A 249 -17.60 19.95 -17.11
N ARG A 250 -18.87 20.29 -17.33
CA ARG A 250 -19.31 21.58 -17.86
C ARG A 250 -19.94 22.45 -16.78
#